data_3e6b1a2b307d23679a187c6a2fb80e51
#
_entry.id   3e6b1a2b307d23679a187c6a2fb80e51
#
_cell.length_a   1.000
_cell.length_b   1.000
_cell.length_c   1.000
_cell.angle_alpha   90.00
_cell.angle_beta   90.00
_cell.angle_gamma   90.00
#
_symmetry.space_group_name_H-M   'P 1'
#
loop_
_entity.id
_entity.type
_entity.pdbx_description
1 polymer ?
#
loop_
_entity_poly.entity_id
_entity_poly.type
_entity_poly.pdbx_seq_one_letter_code
_entity_poly.pdbx_strand_id
1 'polypeptide(L)'
;QKIDVIIPVPLYKSDKRQRGFNQAELIAKEVGRQLKIDVSADTVEKIRKTKAQKTLTQKERKVNLKDAFEVKLPEKIKGKRVLLIDDVCTTGSTLSNISRILRNSGAAEIHCAVCCKTPDFKKEVDVND
;
A
#
# COMPACT_ATOMS: atom_id res chain seq x y z
N GLN A 1 11.39 -12.40 11.21
CA GLN A 1 10.17 -11.86 11.80
C GLN A 1 8.93 -12.38 11.10
N LYS A 2 7.91 -12.59 11.87
CA LYS A 2 6.68 -13.17 11.36
C LYS A 2 5.72 -12.07 10.89
N ILE A 3 5.15 -12.27 9.70
CA ILE A 3 4.10 -11.41 9.17
C ILE A 3 2.75 -12.10 9.41
N ASP A 4 1.77 -11.35 9.86
CA ASP A 4 0.43 -11.90 10.15
C ASP A 4 -0.53 -11.72 8.99
N VAL A 5 -0.40 -10.63 8.23
CA VAL A 5 -1.29 -10.34 7.10
C VAL A 5 -0.56 -9.54 6.04
N ILE A 6 -0.88 -9.82 4.78
CA ILE A 6 -0.34 -9.11 3.62
C ILE A 6 -1.44 -8.22 3.06
N ILE A 7 -1.10 -6.95 2.80
CA ILE A 7 -2.03 -5.99 2.21
C ILE A 7 -1.43 -5.40 0.94
N PRO A 8 -2.07 -5.59 -0.21
CA PRO A 8 -1.62 -4.93 -1.44
C PRO A 8 -2.08 -3.47 -1.46
N VAL A 9 -1.26 -2.60 -2.03
CA VAL A 9 -1.66 -1.23 -2.29
C VAL A 9 -2.83 -1.26 -3.29
N PRO A 10 -3.97 -0.64 -2.95
CA PRO A 10 -5.15 -0.73 -3.81
C PRO A 10 -5.11 0.26 -4.95
N LEU A 11 -5.81 -0.08 -6.03
CA LEU A 11 -6.10 0.85 -7.12
C LEU A 11 -7.48 1.47 -6.89
N TYR A 12 -7.70 2.66 -7.45
CA TYR A 12 -9.04 3.22 -7.51
C TYR A 12 -9.89 2.35 -8.45
N LYS A 13 -11.16 2.18 -8.14
CA LYS A 13 -12.03 1.21 -8.82
C LYS A 13 -12.07 1.34 -10.34
N SER A 14 -12.08 2.58 -10.86
CA SER A 14 -12.12 2.79 -12.31
C SER A 14 -10.79 2.41 -12.96
N ASP A 15 -9.67 2.63 -12.27
CA ASP A 15 -8.36 2.25 -12.78
C ASP A 15 -8.20 0.73 -12.81
N LYS A 16 -8.73 0.05 -11.80
CA LYS A 16 -8.71 -1.41 -11.76
C LYS A 16 -9.57 -2.00 -12.88
N ARG A 17 -10.75 -1.42 -13.14
CA ARG A 17 -11.61 -1.86 -14.24
C ARG A 17 -10.93 -1.67 -15.59
N GLN A 18 -10.26 -0.53 -15.78
CA GLN A 18 -9.58 -0.24 -17.03
C GLN A 18 -8.42 -1.19 -17.30
N ARG A 19 -7.65 -1.52 -16.27
CA ARG A 19 -6.54 -2.48 -16.39
C ARG A 19 -7.01 -3.93 -16.41
N GLY A 20 -8.14 -4.22 -15.78
CA GLY A 20 -8.64 -5.57 -15.59
C GLY A 20 -8.07 -6.27 -14.35
N PHE A 21 -7.04 -5.71 -13.71
CA PHE A 21 -6.41 -6.30 -12.54
C PHE A 21 -5.60 -5.26 -11.76
N ASN A 22 -5.23 -5.62 -10.53
CA ASN A 22 -4.29 -4.85 -9.71
C ASN A 22 -3.02 -5.67 -9.56
N GLN A 23 -1.91 -5.19 -10.11
CA GLN A 23 -0.64 -5.91 -10.09
C GLN A 23 -0.15 -6.18 -8.67
N ALA A 24 -0.29 -5.20 -7.77
CA ALA A 24 0.11 -5.38 -6.37
C ALA A 24 -0.68 -6.51 -5.71
N GLU A 25 -1.96 -6.62 -6.03
CA GLU A 25 -2.81 -7.69 -5.50
C GLU A 25 -2.36 -9.05 -6.01
N LEU A 26 -1.99 -9.17 -7.28
CA LEU A 26 -1.48 -10.42 -7.85
C LEU A 26 -0.18 -10.84 -7.17
N ILE A 27 0.72 -9.88 -6.97
CA ILE A 27 1.99 -10.14 -6.27
C ILE A 27 1.73 -10.58 -4.83
N ALA A 28 0.84 -9.87 -4.14
CA ALA A 28 0.50 -10.18 -2.76
C ALA A 28 -0.07 -11.59 -2.61
N LYS A 29 -0.96 -11.98 -3.52
CA LYS A 29 -1.55 -13.33 -3.49
C LYS A 29 -0.50 -14.41 -3.69
N GLU A 30 0.45 -14.20 -4.60
CA GLU A 30 1.52 -15.17 -4.82
C GLU A 30 2.45 -15.27 -3.61
N VAL A 31 2.83 -14.13 -3.02
CA VAL A 31 3.66 -14.13 -1.81
C VAL A 31 2.93 -14.82 -0.65
N GLY A 32 1.65 -14.52 -0.48
CA GLY A 32 0.84 -15.14 0.56
C GLY A 32 0.72 -16.64 0.39
N ARG A 33 0.58 -17.10 -0.85
CA ARG A 33 0.52 -18.52 -1.15
C ARG A 33 1.84 -19.22 -0.79
N GLN A 34 2.97 -18.61 -1.14
CA GLN A 34 4.28 -19.20 -0.88
C GLN A 34 4.62 -19.20 0.61
N LEU A 35 4.31 -18.12 1.32
CA LEU A 35 4.63 -17.98 2.73
C LEU A 35 3.53 -18.49 3.66
N LYS A 36 2.38 -18.87 3.10
CA LYS A 36 1.21 -19.33 3.87
C LYS A 36 0.73 -18.26 4.84
N ILE A 37 0.60 -17.04 4.33
CA ILE A 37 0.14 -15.88 5.09
C ILE A 37 -1.12 -15.36 4.41
N ASP A 38 -2.11 -14.97 5.23
CA ASP A 38 -3.36 -14.41 4.73
C ASP A 38 -3.14 -13.10 3.99
N VAL A 39 -3.87 -12.91 2.89
CA VAL A 39 -3.85 -11.69 2.11
C VAL A 39 -5.22 -11.03 2.24
N SER A 40 -5.24 -9.75 2.61
CA SER A 40 -6.47 -8.97 2.68
C SER A 40 -6.42 -7.84 1.67
N ALA A 41 -7.09 -8.04 0.54
CA ALA A 41 -7.14 -7.07 -0.55
C ALA A 41 -8.21 -6.01 -0.32
N ASP A 42 -9.09 -6.20 0.65
CA ASP A 42 -10.22 -5.32 0.93
C ASP A 42 -10.09 -4.51 2.23
N THR A 43 -8.97 -4.63 2.93
CA THR A 43 -8.74 -3.88 4.16
C THR A 43 -8.53 -2.40 3.88
N VAL A 44 -7.75 -2.06 2.86
CA VAL A 44 -7.49 -0.67 2.47
C VAL A 44 -8.14 -0.42 1.12
N GLU A 45 -8.87 0.67 1.03
CA GLU A 45 -9.52 1.09 -0.21
C GLU A 45 -8.98 2.43 -0.66
N LYS A 46 -8.74 2.59 -1.96
CA LYS A 46 -8.46 3.89 -2.55
C LYS A 46 -9.79 4.52 -2.89
N ILE A 47 -10.19 5.52 -2.12
CA ILE A 47 -11.53 6.11 -2.19
C ILE A 47 -11.63 7.32 -3.10
N ARG A 48 -10.47 7.83 -3.56
CA ARG A 48 -10.44 9.03 -4.41
C ARG A 48 -9.44 8.81 -5.54
N LYS A 49 -9.83 9.20 -6.76
CA LYS A 49 -8.93 9.12 -7.91
C LYS A 49 -7.84 10.17 -7.77
N THR A 50 -6.61 9.78 -8.04
CA THR A 50 -5.45 10.67 -7.95
C THR A 50 -4.73 10.73 -9.29
N LYS A 51 -3.92 11.78 -9.48
CA LYS A 51 -3.10 11.93 -10.67
C LYS A 51 -1.85 11.06 -10.58
N ALA A 52 -1.23 10.76 -11.73
CA ALA A 52 0.01 10.00 -11.77
C ALA A 52 1.10 10.72 -10.98
N GLN A 53 1.72 10.00 -10.04
CA GLN A 53 2.68 10.59 -9.10
C GLN A 53 3.95 11.11 -9.78
N LYS A 54 4.40 10.44 -10.83
CA LYS A 54 5.68 10.79 -11.46
C LYS A 54 5.68 12.14 -12.18
N THR A 55 4.49 12.72 -12.43
CA THR A 55 4.38 14.03 -13.09
C THR A 55 4.17 15.17 -12.10
N LEU A 56 4.17 14.88 -10.80
CA LEU A 56 3.85 15.84 -9.76
C LEU A 56 5.09 16.24 -8.98
N THR A 57 5.11 17.50 -8.51
CA THR A 57 6.11 17.95 -7.53
C THR A 57 5.86 17.26 -6.19
N GLN A 58 6.83 17.35 -5.28
CA GLN A 58 6.69 16.76 -3.95
C GLN A 58 5.49 17.34 -3.19
N LYS A 59 5.29 18.64 -3.29
CA LYS A 59 4.16 19.31 -2.65
C LYS A 59 2.84 18.84 -3.26
N GLU A 60 2.78 18.74 -4.59
CA GLU A 60 1.59 18.27 -5.30
C GLU A 60 1.27 16.82 -4.94
N ARG A 61 2.28 15.97 -4.74
CA ARG A 61 2.09 14.57 -4.33
C ARG A 61 1.40 14.47 -2.97
N LYS A 62 1.79 15.32 -2.03
CA LYS A 62 1.15 15.32 -0.70
C LYS A 62 -0.33 15.67 -0.79
N VAL A 63 -0.66 16.71 -1.57
CA VAL A 63 -2.05 17.13 -1.77
C VAL A 63 -2.81 16.06 -2.53
N ASN A 64 -2.19 15.50 -3.57
CA ASN A 64 -2.81 14.48 -4.42
C ASN A 64 -3.22 13.23 -3.61
N LEU A 65 -2.42 12.81 -2.65
CA LEU A 65 -2.66 11.60 -1.87
C LEU A 65 -3.45 11.84 -0.58
N LYS A 66 -3.67 13.10 -0.21
CA LYS A 66 -4.38 13.40 1.02
C LYS A 66 -5.79 12.80 0.99
N ASP A 67 -6.10 12.02 2.01
CA ASP A 67 -7.40 11.37 2.17
C ASP A 67 -7.81 10.50 0.97
N ALA A 68 -6.81 10.00 0.21
CA ALA A 68 -7.10 9.14 -0.95
C ALA A 68 -7.35 7.69 -0.53
N PHE A 69 -6.87 7.28 0.65
CA PHE A 69 -6.98 5.91 1.13
C PHE A 69 -7.71 5.84 2.46
N GLU A 70 -8.42 4.75 2.67
CA GLU A 70 -9.18 4.53 3.90
C GLU A 70 -9.04 3.08 4.34
N VAL A 71 -8.92 2.86 5.65
CA VAL A 71 -8.94 1.51 6.22
C VAL A 71 -10.39 1.11 6.45
N LYS A 72 -10.88 0.17 5.65
CA LYS A 72 -12.27 -0.29 5.71
C LYS A 72 -12.49 -1.37 6.75
N LEU A 73 -11.49 -2.21 6.99
CA LEU A 73 -11.61 -3.37 7.88
C LEU A 73 -10.50 -3.32 8.94
N PRO A 74 -10.57 -2.37 9.89
CA PRO A 74 -9.51 -2.22 10.89
C PRO A 74 -9.34 -3.46 11.77
N GLU A 75 -10.38 -4.27 11.93
CA GLU A 75 -10.31 -5.49 12.73
C GLU A 75 -9.34 -6.51 12.13
N LYS A 76 -9.05 -6.42 10.84
CA LYS A 76 -8.13 -7.36 10.19
C LYS A 76 -6.66 -7.03 10.45
N ILE A 77 -6.37 -5.82 10.93
CA ILE A 77 -4.98 -5.40 11.13
C ILE A 77 -4.66 -5.02 12.56
N LYS A 78 -5.65 -4.89 13.42
CA LYS A 78 -5.43 -4.45 14.80
C LYS A 78 -4.53 -5.44 15.53
N GLY A 79 -3.40 -4.95 16.04
CA GLY A 79 -2.41 -5.76 16.72
C GLY A 79 -1.61 -6.69 15.82
N LYS A 80 -1.74 -6.55 14.49
CA LYS A 80 -1.11 -7.43 13.52
C LYS A 80 0.18 -6.83 12.97
N ARG A 81 1.08 -7.72 12.53
CA ARG A 81 2.27 -7.34 11.77
C ARG A 81 1.92 -7.43 10.30
N VAL A 82 1.97 -6.30 9.63
CA VAL A 82 1.47 -6.13 8.26
C VAL A 82 2.63 -6.05 7.28
N LEU A 83 2.52 -6.76 6.16
CA LEU A 83 3.38 -6.57 5.01
C LEU A 83 2.59 -5.86 3.93
N LEU A 84 2.96 -4.63 3.63
CA LEU A 84 2.32 -3.81 2.60
C LEU A 84 3.10 -3.99 1.29
N ILE A 85 2.41 -4.38 0.22
CA ILE A 85 3.04 -4.68 -1.07
C ILE A 85 2.57 -3.69 -2.13
N ASP A 86 3.54 -3.11 -2.84
CA ASP A 86 3.29 -2.30 -4.03
C ASP A 86 4.12 -2.86 -5.19
N ASP A 87 3.65 -2.66 -6.42
CA ASP A 87 4.37 -3.12 -7.61
C ASP A 87 5.47 -2.16 -8.04
N VAL A 88 5.20 -0.86 -7.98
CA VAL A 88 6.15 0.20 -8.37
C VAL A 88 6.15 1.29 -7.32
N CYS A 89 7.35 1.76 -6.95
CA CYS A 89 7.49 2.86 -6.02
C CYS A 89 8.35 3.95 -6.64
N THR A 90 7.81 5.16 -6.76
CA THR A 90 8.56 6.32 -7.28
C THR A 90 9.22 7.12 -6.16
N THR A 91 8.45 7.50 -5.13
CA THR A 91 8.95 8.35 -4.04
C THR A 91 8.68 7.78 -2.64
N GLY A 92 7.84 6.76 -2.55
CA GLY A 92 7.42 6.22 -1.26
C GLY A 92 6.23 6.95 -0.66
N SER A 93 5.68 7.95 -1.32
CA SER A 93 4.57 8.75 -0.77
C SER A 93 3.32 7.93 -0.54
N THR A 94 2.97 7.06 -1.48
CA THR A 94 1.82 6.16 -1.35
C THR A 94 2.00 5.21 -0.17
N LEU A 95 3.18 4.57 -0.09
CA LEU A 95 3.48 3.64 0.98
C LEU A 95 3.48 4.32 2.35
N SER A 96 4.05 5.53 2.43
CA SER A 96 4.06 6.31 3.66
C SER A 96 2.65 6.66 4.11
N ASN A 97 1.80 7.07 3.17
CA ASN A 97 0.43 7.45 3.46
C ASN A 97 -0.37 6.27 4.00
N ILE A 98 -0.29 5.13 3.31
CA ILE A 98 -1.02 3.92 3.73
C ILE A 98 -0.47 3.39 5.04
N SER A 99 0.85 3.40 5.22
CA SER A 99 1.47 2.96 6.47
C SER A 99 0.97 3.78 7.66
N ARG A 100 0.84 5.10 7.47
CA ARG A 100 0.34 5.98 8.52
C ARG A 100 -1.09 5.63 8.92
N ILE A 101 -1.98 5.44 7.95
CA ILE A 101 -3.37 5.11 8.28
C ILE A 101 -3.53 3.70 8.87
N LEU A 102 -2.69 2.75 8.44
CA LEU A 102 -2.68 1.41 9.04
C LEU A 102 -2.23 1.47 10.50
N ARG A 103 -1.17 2.25 10.77
CA ARG A 103 -0.68 2.43 12.13
C ARG A 103 -1.74 3.10 13.00
N ASN A 104 -2.39 4.13 12.49
CA ASN A 104 -3.46 4.83 13.21
C ASN A 104 -4.66 3.92 13.48
N SER A 105 -4.85 2.89 12.66
CA SER A 105 -5.93 1.91 12.85
C SER A 105 -5.53 0.72 13.72
N GLY A 106 -4.33 0.73 14.28
CA GLY A 106 -3.94 -0.23 15.30
C GLY A 106 -2.97 -1.32 14.86
N ALA A 107 -2.39 -1.25 13.66
CA ALA A 107 -1.38 -2.22 13.24
C ALA A 107 -0.17 -2.16 14.20
N ALA A 108 0.35 -3.32 14.58
CA ALA A 108 1.48 -3.38 15.51
C ALA A 108 2.81 -3.06 14.82
N GLU A 109 3.00 -3.57 13.61
CA GLU A 109 4.19 -3.32 12.81
C GLU A 109 3.78 -3.27 11.34
N ILE A 110 4.50 -2.48 10.56
CA ILE A 110 4.27 -2.39 9.13
C ILE A 110 5.61 -2.49 8.42
N HIS A 111 5.69 -3.41 7.48
CA HIS A 111 6.83 -3.59 6.59
C HIS A 111 6.36 -3.38 5.17
N CYS A 112 7.22 -2.84 4.32
CA CYS A 112 6.88 -2.58 2.93
C CYS A 112 7.77 -3.40 2.00
N ALA A 113 7.17 -3.92 0.94
CA ALA A 113 7.89 -4.60 -0.13
C ALA A 113 7.46 -4.00 -1.45
N VAL A 114 8.44 -3.72 -2.31
CA VAL A 114 8.22 -3.12 -3.62
C VAL A 114 8.91 -3.98 -4.66
N CYS A 115 8.19 -4.31 -5.73
CA CYS A 115 8.72 -5.13 -6.80
C CYS A 115 9.71 -4.37 -7.68
N CYS A 116 9.47 -3.07 -7.88
CA CYS A 116 10.29 -2.23 -8.76
C CYS A 116 10.41 -0.82 -8.19
N LYS A 117 11.63 -0.29 -8.16
CA LYS A 117 11.90 1.10 -7.79
C LYS A 117 12.28 1.88 -9.02
N THR A 118 11.78 3.11 -9.12
CA THR A 118 12.18 4.01 -10.21
C THR A 118 13.41 4.82 -9.77
N PRO A 119 14.13 5.46 -10.72
CA PRO A 119 15.27 6.32 -10.38
C PRO A 119 14.92 7.46 -9.42
N ASP A 120 13.65 7.84 -9.35
CA ASP A 120 13.20 8.93 -8.48
C ASP A 120 13.02 8.51 -7.03
N PHE A 121 13.15 7.23 -6.73
CA PHE A 121 13.01 6.73 -5.37
C PHE A 121 14.26 7.13 -4.57
N LYS A 122 14.10 8.05 -3.64
CA LYS A 122 15.23 8.65 -2.91
C LYS A 122 15.53 8.01 -1.58
N LYS A 123 14.56 7.34 -0.97
CA LYS A 123 14.73 6.82 0.39
C LYS A 123 13.76 5.69 0.64
N GLU A 124 14.19 4.72 1.42
CA GLU A 124 13.30 3.68 1.90
C GLU A 124 12.28 4.28 2.87
N VAL A 125 11.07 3.77 2.82
CA VAL A 125 10.02 4.20 3.72
C VAL A 125 10.26 3.55 5.08
N ASP A 126 10.49 4.37 6.10
CA ASP A 126 10.60 3.88 7.46
C ASP A 126 9.21 3.85 8.07
N VAL A 127 8.64 2.66 8.10
CA VAL A 127 7.24 2.47 8.49
C VAL A 127 7.08 1.98 9.92
N ASN A 128 8.18 1.78 10.62
CA ASN A 128 8.14 1.29 12.00
C ASN A 128 8.38 2.39 13.03
N ASP A 129 8.61 3.59 12.57
CA ASP A 129 8.79 4.75 13.45
C ASP A 129 7.47 5.31 13.93
#